data_d2203b7b9da9cd7a82c4a39c212d3c27
#
_entry.id   d2203b7b9da9cd7a82c4a39c212d3c27
#
_cell.length_a   1.000
_cell.length_b   1.000
_cell.length_c   1.000
_cell.angle_alpha   90.00
_cell.angle_beta   90.00
_cell.angle_gamma   90.00
#
_symmetry.space_group_name_H-M   'P 1'
#
loop_
_entity.id
_entity.type
_entity.pdbx_description
1 polymer ?
#
loop_
_entity_poly.entity_id
_entity_poly.type
_entity_poly.pdbx_seq_one_letter_code
_entity_poly.pdbx_strand_id
1 'polypeptide(L)'
;MIGLDETTRAKAYILFDGALFDAPRFTYEHDDQPQLEYLFLGTPHEAAMEVTPCLVKPSERTRLWRAQSEWQDKAIILLSDQSLPLVAGHLRSLLSVQMPNGGFSYLRYYAPKQLTRLMSALNEQERARFSGPVREWLAFQPNGELSRFDSDGSQHFRKA
;
A
#
# COMPACT_ATOMS: atom_id res chain seq x y z
N MET A 1 2.14 18.30 1.65
CA MET A 1 1.12 17.66 0.80
C MET A 1 1.79 16.96 -0.37
N ILE A 2 1.35 15.76 -0.71
CA ILE A 2 1.92 15.05 -1.84
C ILE A 2 1.49 15.73 -3.15
N GLY A 3 2.32 15.59 -4.18
CA GLY A 3 2.02 16.19 -5.48
C GLY A 3 1.03 15.40 -6.33
N LEU A 4 0.02 14.79 -5.71
CA LEU A 4 -1.02 14.08 -6.42
C LEU A 4 -2.18 15.02 -6.72
N ASP A 5 -2.56 15.12 -7.99
CA ASP A 5 -3.72 15.90 -8.38
C ASP A 5 -5.03 15.20 -8.00
N GLU A 6 -6.13 15.88 -8.17
CA GLU A 6 -7.44 15.39 -7.80
C GLU A 6 -7.82 14.11 -8.57
N THR A 7 -7.51 14.06 -9.85
CA THR A 7 -7.78 12.87 -10.68
C THR A 7 -7.01 11.65 -10.18
N THR A 8 -5.74 11.84 -9.85
CA THR A 8 -4.91 10.77 -9.31
C THR A 8 -5.40 10.31 -7.94
N ARG A 9 -5.78 11.26 -7.06
CA ARG A 9 -6.31 10.93 -5.73
C ARG A 9 -7.58 10.08 -5.81
N ALA A 10 -8.40 10.29 -6.83
CA ALA A 10 -9.62 9.51 -7.01
C ALA A 10 -9.33 8.02 -7.23
N LYS A 11 -8.11 7.68 -7.67
CA LYS A 11 -7.67 6.30 -7.91
C LYS A 11 -6.74 5.78 -6.82
N ALA A 12 -6.50 6.56 -5.78
CA ALA A 12 -5.51 6.24 -4.77
C ALA A 12 -6.11 5.43 -3.64
N TYR A 13 -5.33 4.46 -3.20
CA TYR A 13 -5.53 3.69 -1.97
C TYR A 13 -4.35 3.95 -1.07
N ILE A 14 -4.57 3.94 0.24
CA ILE A 14 -3.49 4.01 1.22
C ILE A 14 -3.43 2.67 1.94
N LEU A 15 -2.27 2.03 1.92
CA LEU A 15 -2.05 0.77 2.62
C LEU A 15 -1.19 1.05 3.85
N PHE A 16 -1.82 1.00 5.02
CA PHE A 16 -1.18 1.29 6.30
C PHE A 16 -0.56 0.05 6.91
N ASP A 17 0.59 0.24 7.54
CA ASP A 17 1.25 -0.80 8.31
C ASP A 17 0.67 -0.84 9.72
N GLY A 18 -0.22 -1.80 9.99
CA GLY A 18 -0.91 -1.91 11.26
C GLY A 18 -0.03 -2.26 12.45
N ALA A 19 1.21 -2.68 12.21
CA ALA A 19 2.16 -2.94 13.29
C ALA A 19 2.78 -1.66 13.85
N LEU A 20 2.68 -0.54 13.12
CA LEU A 20 3.32 0.72 13.51
C LEU A 20 2.36 1.69 14.20
N PHE A 21 1.07 1.57 13.96
CA PHE A 21 0.07 2.42 14.61
C PHE A 21 -1.33 1.88 14.36
N ASP A 22 -2.30 2.43 15.10
CA ASP A 22 -3.71 2.05 14.96
C ASP A 22 -4.31 2.72 13.70
N ALA A 23 -4.14 2.08 12.57
CA ALA A 23 -4.56 2.62 11.28
C ALA A 23 -6.08 2.84 11.17
N PRO A 24 -6.96 1.91 11.63
CA PRO A 24 -8.40 2.15 11.57
C PRO A 24 -8.83 3.38 12.36
N ARG A 25 -8.32 3.53 13.57
CA ARG A 25 -8.63 4.69 14.42
C ARG A 25 -8.20 5.99 13.74
N PHE A 26 -6.95 6.03 13.26
CA PHE A 26 -6.41 7.21 12.58
C PHE A 26 -7.26 7.56 11.35
N THR A 27 -7.63 6.54 10.58
CA THR A 27 -8.44 6.73 9.37
C THR A 27 -9.80 7.33 9.70
N TYR A 28 -10.50 6.81 10.70
CA TYR A 28 -11.81 7.34 11.09
C TYR A 28 -11.73 8.74 11.70
N GLU A 29 -10.61 9.09 12.31
CA GLU A 29 -10.38 10.45 12.81
C GLU A 29 -10.16 11.46 11.68
N HIS A 30 -9.69 11.01 10.52
CA HIS A 30 -9.29 11.89 9.41
C HIS A 30 -10.14 11.72 8.14
N ASP A 31 -11.16 10.88 8.20
CA ASP A 31 -12.04 10.65 7.05
C ASP A 31 -13.46 10.40 7.54
N ASP A 32 -14.42 11.05 6.90
CA ASP A 32 -15.83 10.96 7.30
C ASP A 32 -16.46 9.62 6.94
N GLN A 33 -16.10 9.07 5.77
CA GLN A 33 -16.71 7.83 5.27
C GLN A 33 -15.68 6.98 4.53
N PRO A 34 -14.61 6.53 5.21
CA PRO A 34 -13.61 5.72 4.54
C PRO A 34 -14.12 4.29 4.31
N GLN A 35 -13.62 3.66 3.26
CA GLN A 35 -13.80 2.23 3.05
C GLN A 35 -12.51 1.54 3.42
N LEU A 36 -12.60 0.52 4.27
CA LEU A 36 -11.43 -0.18 4.79
C LEU A 36 -11.54 -1.68 4.54
N GLU A 37 -10.38 -2.31 4.33
CA GLU A 37 -10.22 -3.76 4.29
C GLU A 37 -9.03 -4.17 5.14
N TYR A 38 -9.24 -5.11 6.05
CA TYR A 38 -8.15 -5.69 6.87
C TYR A 38 -7.54 -6.84 6.08
N LEU A 39 -6.28 -6.72 5.70
CA LEU A 39 -5.67 -7.70 4.79
C LEU A 39 -5.49 -9.08 5.42
N PHE A 40 -5.35 -9.16 6.75
CA PHE A 40 -5.18 -10.48 7.39
C PHE A 40 -6.50 -11.26 7.50
N LEU A 41 -7.64 -10.60 7.36
CA LEU A 41 -8.94 -11.24 7.46
C LEU A 41 -9.10 -12.29 6.34
N GLY A 42 -9.44 -13.52 6.71
CA GLY A 42 -9.62 -14.62 5.77
C GLY A 42 -8.32 -15.22 5.26
N THR A 43 -7.18 -14.93 5.89
CA THR A 43 -5.87 -15.45 5.51
C THR A 43 -5.28 -16.28 6.65
N PRO A 44 -4.19 -17.04 6.39
CA PRO A 44 -3.47 -17.72 7.48
C PRO A 44 -2.90 -16.79 8.55
N HIS A 45 -2.85 -15.48 8.29
CA HIS A 45 -2.34 -14.47 9.23
C HIS A 45 -3.42 -13.91 10.16
N GLU A 46 -4.65 -14.43 10.09
CA GLU A 46 -5.78 -13.88 10.85
C GLU A 46 -5.56 -13.92 12.36
N ALA A 47 -4.74 -14.83 12.85
CA ALA A 47 -4.40 -14.89 14.27
C ALA A 47 -3.65 -13.63 14.77
N ALA A 48 -3.08 -12.84 13.86
CA ALA A 48 -2.34 -11.61 14.18
C ALA A 48 -3.09 -10.35 13.74
N MET A 49 -4.42 -10.35 13.86
CA MET A 49 -5.25 -9.22 13.41
C MET A 49 -4.86 -7.89 14.04
N GLU A 50 -4.28 -7.88 15.23
CA GLU A 50 -3.86 -6.65 15.91
C GLU A 50 -2.77 -5.89 15.15
N VAL A 51 -2.06 -6.55 14.24
CA VAL A 51 -1.02 -5.91 13.42
C VAL A 51 -1.34 -5.96 11.93
N THR A 52 -2.60 -6.22 11.57
CA THR A 52 -3.01 -6.36 10.17
C THR A 52 -2.73 -5.07 9.40
N PRO A 53 -2.17 -5.18 8.17
CA PRO A 53 -2.19 -4.02 7.27
C PRO A 53 -3.63 -3.66 6.94
N CYS A 54 -3.88 -2.36 6.81
CA CYS A 54 -5.22 -1.85 6.56
C CYS A 54 -5.22 -1.10 5.22
N LEU A 55 -6.00 -1.60 4.27
CA LEU A 55 -6.17 -0.94 2.98
C LEU A 55 -7.34 0.02 3.07
N VAL A 56 -7.07 1.29 2.75
CA VAL A 56 -8.07 2.35 2.85
C VAL A 56 -8.34 2.94 1.48
N LYS A 57 -9.62 3.03 1.13
CA LYS A 57 -10.08 3.86 0.02
C LYS A 57 -10.59 5.18 0.61
N PRO A 58 -9.82 6.27 0.53
CA PRO A 58 -10.25 7.55 1.09
C PRO A 58 -11.53 8.07 0.42
N SER A 59 -12.37 8.74 1.18
CA SER A 59 -13.56 9.40 0.65
C SER A 59 -13.19 10.66 -0.11
N GLU A 60 -14.15 11.24 -0.82
CA GLU A 60 -13.92 12.49 -1.55
C GLU A 60 -13.53 13.65 -0.65
N ARG A 61 -14.03 13.66 0.58
CA ARG A 61 -13.79 14.73 1.55
C ARG A 61 -12.78 14.35 2.62
N THR A 62 -11.89 13.42 2.29
CA THR A 62 -10.92 12.95 3.26
C THR A 62 -9.95 14.06 3.69
N ARG A 63 -9.54 14.00 4.96
CA ARG A 63 -8.48 14.85 5.50
C ARG A 63 -7.15 14.08 5.61
N LEU A 64 -7.13 12.82 5.14
CA LEU A 64 -5.94 11.99 5.22
C LEU A 64 -4.75 12.59 4.49
N TRP A 65 -4.99 13.23 3.34
CA TRP A 65 -3.90 13.86 2.58
C TRP A 65 -3.27 15.03 3.32
N ARG A 66 -4.05 15.75 4.14
CA ARG A 66 -3.53 16.84 4.97
C ARG A 66 -2.68 16.33 6.14
N ALA A 67 -2.96 15.13 6.58
CA ALA A 67 -2.24 14.49 7.69
C ALA A 67 -1.06 13.64 7.22
N GLN A 68 -0.65 13.78 5.98
CA GLN A 68 0.37 12.94 5.35
C GLN A 68 1.64 12.81 6.18
N SER A 69 2.11 13.89 6.79
CA SER A 69 3.35 13.87 7.58
C SER A 69 3.29 12.91 8.77
N GLU A 70 2.09 12.58 9.24
CA GLU A 70 1.90 11.68 10.37
C GLU A 70 1.93 10.21 9.97
N TRP A 71 1.66 9.89 8.69
CA TRP A 71 1.58 8.49 8.25
C TRP A 71 2.53 8.12 7.11
N GLN A 72 3.22 9.09 6.51
CA GLN A 72 4.00 8.84 5.29
C GLN A 72 5.10 7.79 5.45
N ASP A 73 5.63 7.60 6.65
CA ASP A 73 6.64 6.58 6.94
C ASP A 73 6.02 5.25 7.40
N LYS A 74 4.69 5.18 7.48
CA LYS A 74 3.94 4.02 7.99
C LYS A 74 2.96 3.45 6.97
N ALA A 75 3.06 3.90 5.72
CA ALA A 75 2.12 3.49 4.68
C ALA A 75 2.73 3.64 3.31
N ILE A 76 2.11 2.96 2.34
CA ILE A 76 2.41 3.15 0.92
C ILE A 76 1.12 3.56 0.23
N ILE A 77 1.25 4.15 -0.95
CA ILE A 77 0.11 4.57 -1.77
C ILE A 77 0.06 3.69 -3.01
N LEU A 78 -1.14 3.27 -3.38
CA LEU A 78 -1.38 2.45 -4.56
C LEU A 78 -2.34 3.17 -5.48
N LEU A 79 -2.09 3.14 -6.79
CA LEU A 79 -3.03 3.65 -7.77
C LEU A 79 -3.65 2.48 -8.53
N SER A 80 -4.98 2.43 -8.58
CA SER A 80 -5.70 1.36 -9.27
C SER A 80 -7.05 1.87 -9.76
N ASP A 81 -7.48 1.36 -10.91
CA ASP A 81 -8.81 1.61 -11.46
C ASP A 81 -9.83 0.58 -10.96
N GLN A 82 -9.38 -0.43 -10.22
CA GLN A 82 -10.23 -1.51 -9.76
C GLN A 82 -10.85 -1.23 -8.39
N SER A 83 -11.89 -1.99 -8.05
CA SER A 83 -12.61 -1.81 -6.79
C SER A 83 -11.78 -2.22 -5.58
N LEU A 84 -12.15 -1.71 -4.42
CA LEU A 84 -11.50 -2.03 -3.15
C LEU A 84 -11.44 -3.55 -2.89
N PRO A 85 -12.54 -4.32 -3.02
CA PRO A 85 -12.44 -5.76 -2.78
C PRO A 85 -11.48 -6.48 -3.73
N LEU A 86 -11.43 -6.07 -4.99
CA LEU A 86 -10.54 -6.67 -5.96
C LEU A 86 -9.08 -6.37 -5.66
N VAL A 87 -8.77 -5.12 -5.33
CA VAL A 87 -7.41 -4.73 -4.94
C VAL A 87 -7.01 -5.45 -3.65
N ALA A 88 -7.89 -5.47 -2.65
CA ALA A 88 -7.62 -6.15 -1.38
C ALA A 88 -7.34 -7.64 -1.58
N GLY A 89 -8.12 -8.32 -2.44
CA GLY A 89 -7.90 -9.73 -2.75
C GLY A 89 -6.52 -9.99 -3.33
N HIS A 90 -6.10 -9.15 -4.27
CA HIS A 90 -4.77 -9.25 -4.86
C HIS A 90 -3.68 -9.02 -3.79
N LEU A 91 -3.82 -7.98 -2.98
CA LEU A 91 -2.84 -7.66 -1.94
C LEU A 91 -2.71 -8.77 -0.90
N ARG A 92 -3.82 -9.45 -0.57
CA ARG A 92 -3.77 -10.62 0.31
C ARG A 92 -2.93 -11.74 -0.28
N SER A 93 -3.00 -11.93 -1.60
CA SER A 93 -2.23 -12.97 -2.27
C SER A 93 -0.71 -12.72 -2.23
N LEU A 94 -0.30 -11.48 -1.96
CA LEU A 94 1.10 -11.09 -1.90
C LEU A 94 1.72 -11.25 -0.51
N LEU A 95 0.92 -11.56 0.51
CA LEU A 95 1.40 -11.62 1.90
C LEU A 95 2.35 -12.78 2.18
N SER A 96 2.31 -13.83 1.37
CA SER A 96 3.14 -15.01 1.56
C SER A 96 3.82 -15.40 0.25
N VAL A 97 5.09 -15.77 0.35
CA VAL A 97 5.89 -16.23 -0.80
C VAL A 97 6.30 -17.66 -0.52
N GLN A 98 6.08 -18.55 -1.50
CA GLN A 98 6.55 -19.93 -1.40
C GLN A 98 8.06 -19.97 -1.57
N MET A 99 8.73 -20.64 -0.63
CA MET A 99 10.18 -20.76 -0.66
C MET A 99 10.57 -22.03 -1.42
N PRO A 100 11.82 -22.11 -1.95
CA PRO A 100 12.29 -23.29 -2.67
C PRO A 100 12.23 -24.60 -1.87
N ASN A 101 12.30 -24.50 -0.52
CA ASN A 101 12.23 -25.66 0.37
C ASN A 101 10.79 -26.14 0.63
N GLY A 102 9.79 -25.52 -0.01
CA GLY A 102 8.37 -25.85 0.17
C GLY A 102 7.66 -25.10 1.27
N GLY A 103 8.39 -24.35 2.10
CA GLY A 103 7.80 -23.49 3.12
C GLY A 103 7.35 -22.16 2.56
N PHE A 104 6.71 -21.36 3.42
CA PHE A 104 6.26 -20.00 3.06
C PHE A 104 6.99 -18.97 3.90
N SER A 105 7.29 -17.82 3.28
CA SER A 105 7.84 -16.65 3.95
C SER A 105 6.81 -15.53 3.90
N TYR A 106 6.65 -14.83 5.02
CA TYR A 106 5.79 -13.65 5.10
C TYR A 106 6.47 -12.48 4.40
N LEU A 107 5.74 -11.79 3.53
CA LEU A 107 6.27 -10.65 2.78
C LEU A 107 5.60 -9.36 3.24
N ARG A 108 6.38 -8.53 3.93
CA ARG A 108 5.92 -7.24 4.45
C ARG A 108 6.20 -6.11 3.45
N TYR A 109 5.62 -6.21 2.25
CA TYR A 109 5.86 -5.28 1.15
C TYR A 109 5.28 -3.87 1.40
N TYR A 110 4.38 -3.73 2.36
CA TYR A 110 3.65 -2.49 2.60
C TYR A 110 4.42 -1.49 3.50
N ALA A 111 5.63 -1.79 3.89
CA ALA A 111 6.52 -0.82 4.52
C ALA A 111 7.31 -0.10 3.43
N PRO A 112 7.43 1.25 3.45
CA PRO A 112 8.07 2.00 2.35
C PRO A 112 9.46 1.48 1.98
N LYS A 113 10.30 1.20 2.95
CA LYS A 113 11.65 0.65 2.72
C LYS A 113 11.61 -0.71 2.04
N GLN A 114 10.72 -1.59 2.50
CA GLN A 114 10.61 -2.94 1.95
C GLN A 114 10.09 -2.90 0.53
N LEU A 115 9.10 -2.04 0.25
CA LEU A 115 8.58 -1.89 -1.11
C LEU A 115 9.70 -1.45 -2.06
N THR A 116 10.49 -0.46 -1.67
CA THR A 116 11.58 0.04 -2.50
C THR A 116 12.59 -1.06 -2.81
N ARG A 117 13.00 -1.84 -1.80
CA ARG A 117 13.91 -2.96 -1.99
C ARG A 117 13.33 -4.03 -2.91
N LEU A 118 12.07 -4.37 -2.70
CA LEU A 118 11.38 -5.39 -3.49
C LEU A 118 11.28 -4.96 -4.96
N MET A 119 10.81 -3.75 -5.22
CA MET A 119 10.65 -3.24 -6.58
C MET A 119 11.97 -3.16 -7.32
N SER A 120 13.05 -2.85 -6.62
CA SER A 120 14.40 -2.80 -7.22
C SER A 120 14.94 -4.19 -7.55
N ALA A 121 14.47 -5.23 -6.86
CA ALA A 121 14.92 -6.60 -7.05
C ALA A 121 14.12 -7.36 -8.11
N LEU A 122 12.90 -6.94 -8.43
CA LEU A 122 12.04 -7.62 -9.39
C LEU A 122 12.38 -7.17 -10.82
N ASN A 123 12.37 -8.14 -11.75
CA ASN A 123 12.45 -7.80 -13.17
C ASN A 123 11.08 -7.32 -13.67
N GLU A 124 11.02 -6.91 -14.94
CA GLU A 124 9.82 -6.33 -15.52
C GLU A 124 8.60 -7.27 -15.45
N GLN A 125 8.80 -8.54 -15.79
CA GLN A 125 7.72 -9.53 -15.75
C GLN A 125 7.26 -9.82 -14.32
N GLU A 126 8.21 -9.94 -13.41
CA GLU A 126 7.90 -10.18 -12.00
C GLU A 126 7.15 -9.00 -11.41
N ARG A 127 7.55 -7.78 -11.75
CA ARG A 127 6.89 -6.58 -11.27
C ARG A 127 5.45 -6.48 -11.79
N ALA A 128 5.23 -6.82 -13.05
CA ALA A 128 3.89 -6.83 -13.63
C ALA A 128 2.97 -7.81 -12.91
N ARG A 129 3.47 -9.02 -12.61
CA ARG A 129 2.70 -10.04 -11.88
C ARG A 129 2.43 -9.63 -10.43
N PHE A 130 3.44 -9.08 -9.78
CA PHE A 130 3.31 -8.59 -8.40
C PHE A 130 2.27 -7.48 -8.31
N SER A 131 2.25 -6.59 -9.30
CA SER A 131 1.37 -5.42 -9.28
C SER A 131 -0.10 -5.79 -9.53
N GLY A 132 -0.38 -6.75 -10.44
CA GLY A 132 -1.75 -7.13 -10.77
C GLY A 132 -2.62 -5.93 -11.12
N PRO A 133 -3.68 -5.66 -10.35
CA PRO A 133 -4.57 -4.52 -10.61
C PRO A 133 -3.98 -3.18 -10.19
N VAL A 134 -2.82 -3.15 -9.55
CA VAL A 134 -2.16 -1.91 -9.12
C VAL A 134 -1.34 -1.36 -10.27
N ARG A 135 -1.62 -0.12 -10.67
CA ARG A 135 -0.92 0.52 -11.79
C ARG A 135 0.39 1.16 -11.35
N GLU A 136 0.40 1.77 -10.17
CA GLU A 136 1.59 2.40 -9.61
C GLU A 136 1.64 2.17 -8.11
N TRP A 137 2.86 2.04 -7.62
CA TRP A 137 3.17 1.95 -6.20
C TRP A 137 3.97 3.18 -5.82
N LEU A 138 3.61 3.85 -4.75
CA LEU A 138 4.29 5.07 -4.30
C LEU A 138 4.70 4.92 -2.85
N ALA A 139 5.93 5.36 -2.56
CA ALA A 139 6.47 5.30 -1.20
C ALA A 139 7.29 6.56 -0.92
N PHE A 140 7.12 7.12 0.28
CA PHE A 140 7.94 8.22 0.73
C PHE A 140 9.29 7.73 1.23
N GLN A 141 10.36 8.33 0.73
CA GLN A 141 11.71 8.05 1.20
C GLN A 141 12.02 8.91 2.42
N PRO A 142 13.05 8.53 3.23
CA PRO A 142 13.41 9.31 4.42
C PRO A 142 13.72 10.78 4.16
N ASN A 143 14.20 11.10 2.94
CA ASN A 143 14.52 12.48 2.55
C ASN A 143 13.30 13.27 2.06
N GLY A 144 12.10 12.69 2.14
CA GLY A 144 10.86 13.34 1.69
C GLY A 144 10.54 13.18 0.21
N GLU A 145 11.41 12.54 -0.56
CA GLU A 145 11.14 12.25 -1.96
C GLU A 145 10.07 11.16 -2.09
N LEU A 146 9.23 11.28 -3.10
CA LEU A 146 8.22 10.28 -3.43
C LEU A 146 8.73 9.39 -4.54
N SER A 147 8.99 8.12 -4.22
CA SER A 147 9.36 7.11 -5.23
C SER A 147 8.11 6.55 -5.87
N ARG A 148 8.12 6.39 -7.19
CA ARG A 148 7.01 5.84 -7.97
C ARG A 148 7.52 4.65 -8.77
N PHE A 149 6.79 3.54 -8.66
CA PHE A 149 7.11 2.30 -9.37
C PHE A 149 5.90 1.91 -10.21
N ASP A 150 6.03 2.00 -11.54
CA ASP A 150 4.97 1.60 -12.45
C ASP A 150 4.92 0.07 -12.56
N SER A 151 3.75 -0.46 -12.87
CA SER A 151 3.55 -1.89 -13.05
C SER A 151 4.33 -2.44 -14.25
N ASP A 152 4.75 -1.58 -15.18
CA ASP A 152 5.53 -1.96 -16.36
C ASP A 152 7.04 -2.00 -16.11
N GLY A 153 7.47 -1.72 -14.88
CA GLY A 153 8.88 -1.75 -14.52
C GLY A 153 9.55 -0.39 -14.42
N SER A 154 8.89 0.70 -14.80
CA SER A 154 9.46 2.04 -14.71
C SER A 154 9.58 2.49 -13.25
N GLN A 155 10.59 3.31 -12.98
CA GLN A 155 10.80 3.88 -11.66
C GLN A 155 11.06 5.37 -11.78
N HIS A 156 10.35 6.16 -10.98
CA HIS A 156 10.47 7.61 -10.96
C HIS A 156 10.61 8.13 -9.54
N PHE A 157 11.34 9.22 -9.38
CA PHE A 157 11.48 9.90 -8.10
C PHE A 157 10.93 11.31 -8.21
N ARG A 158 10.23 11.76 -7.16
CA ARG A 158 9.66 13.09 -7.11
C ARG A 158 9.73 13.61 -5.68
N LYS A 159 10.12 14.87 -5.52
CA LYS A 159 10.08 15.53 -4.21
C LYS A 159 8.62 15.79 -3.83
N ALA A 160 8.30 15.54 -2.59
CA ALA A 160 6.95 15.68 -2.05
C ALA A 160 6.51 17.16 -1.91
#